data_690dd95198e4a8b445272d491e9bc27c
#
_entry.id   690dd95198e4a8b445272d491e9bc27c
#
_cell.length_a   1.000
_cell.length_b   1.000
_cell.length_c   1.000
_cell.angle_alpha   90.00
_cell.angle_beta   90.00
_cell.angle_gamma   90.00
#
_symmetry.space_group_name_H-M   'P 1'
#
loop_
_entity.id
_entity.type
_entity.pdbx_description
1 polymer ?
#
loop_
_entity_poly.entity_id
_entity_poly.type
_entity_poly.pdbx_seq_one_letter_code
_entity_poly.pdbx_strand_id
1 'polypeptide(L)'
;MQPAIQAEGLVKRFGRNTALGGIDLTAEEGTVLGMLGPNGAGKTTAVRLLLGLISPDAGRVRVLGRDPRTADARTRIGAMLQVARVPEALLVREHLDLFSSYYPRPLALAEVIHRAGLEDIVNRRFGELSGGQKQRALFALAICGDPDLVFLDEPTVGMDLHSRRQVWEEIRRLAAAGKSVLLTTHYLEEADKLAHRIVVIDEGRLLRAGTPEEIKRAVSGRRIRCVTRLDPDLVRRLPSVISVQRDRDATVVFAESPEQVVRSMLGEDDSLHGLEVSAAPLEEAFLALTGGNAART
;
A
#
# COMPACT_ATOMS: atom_id res chain seq x y z
N MET A 1 -22.11 -3.44 -10.13
CA MET A 1 -21.69 -3.44 -8.72
C MET A 1 -21.39 -1.99 -8.36
N GLN A 2 -21.77 -1.52 -7.18
CA GLN A 2 -21.39 -0.18 -6.74
C GLN A 2 -19.96 -0.24 -6.20
N PRO A 3 -19.10 0.75 -6.51
CA PRO A 3 -17.76 0.77 -5.96
C PRO A 3 -17.78 1.03 -4.44
N ALA A 4 -16.84 0.42 -3.72
CA ALA A 4 -16.64 0.69 -2.29
C ALA A 4 -16.18 2.12 -2.04
N ILE A 5 -15.37 2.67 -2.95
CA ILE A 5 -14.89 4.06 -2.92
C ILE A 5 -15.09 4.66 -4.31
N GLN A 6 -15.66 5.86 -4.35
CA GLN A 6 -15.78 6.69 -5.55
C GLN A 6 -15.44 8.14 -5.19
N ALA A 7 -14.39 8.65 -5.79
CA ALA A 7 -13.95 10.03 -5.66
C ALA A 7 -13.79 10.63 -7.06
N GLU A 8 -14.37 11.81 -7.29
CA GLU A 8 -14.38 12.48 -8.57
C GLU A 8 -13.87 13.91 -8.42
N GLY A 9 -12.80 14.22 -9.14
CA GLY A 9 -12.20 15.55 -9.22
C GLY A 9 -11.79 16.12 -7.86
N LEU A 10 -11.27 15.28 -6.93
CA LEU A 10 -10.96 15.74 -5.57
C LEU A 10 -9.86 16.78 -5.55
N VAL A 11 -10.19 17.97 -5.09
CA VAL A 11 -9.25 19.05 -4.82
C VAL A 11 -9.22 19.36 -3.33
N LYS A 12 -8.00 19.50 -2.78
CA LYS A 12 -7.79 20.00 -1.42
C LYS A 12 -6.60 20.92 -1.34
N ARG A 13 -6.83 22.09 -0.76
CA ARG A 13 -5.81 23.12 -0.55
C ARG A 13 -5.69 23.44 0.94
N PHE A 14 -4.47 23.71 1.37
CA PHE A 14 -4.15 24.22 2.70
C PHE A 14 -3.35 25.51 2.53
N GLY A 15 -4.03 26.64 2.64
CA GLY A 15 -3.48 27.94 2.28
C GLY A 15 -3.05 27.99 0.81
N ARG A 16 -1.75 28.19 0.57
CA ARG A 16 -1.18 28.21 -0.80
C ARG A 16 -0.78 26.82 -1.32
N ASN A 17 -0.76 25.80 -0.46
CA ASN A 17 -0.36 24.46 -0.84
C ASN A 17 -1.56 23.65 -1.36
N THR A 18 -1.46 23.10 -2.57
CA THR A 18 -2.45 22.18 -3.13
C THR A 18 -2.02 20.75 -2.78
N ALA A 19 -2.69 20.16 -1.80
CA ALA A 19 -2.41 18.78 -1.37
C ALA A 19 -3.01 17.73 -2.31
N LEU A 20 -4.14 18.05 -2.98
CA LEU A 20 -4.73 17.24 -4.06
C LEU A 20 -5.24 18.15 -5.15
N GLY A 21 -4.90 17.85 -6.41
CA GLY A 21 -5.12 18.68 -7.58
C GLY A 21 -6.15 18.15 -8.57
N GLY A 22 -7.22 17.49 -8.11
CA GLY A 22 -8.24 16.91 -8.98
C GLY A 22 -8.04 15.41 -9.20
N ILE A 23 -8.09 14.62 -8.13
CA ILE A 23 -7.89 13.16 -8.19
C ILE A 23 -9.23 12.46 -8.40
N ASP A 24 -9.25 11.54 -9.38
CA ASP A 24 -10.30 10.55 -9.56
C ASP A 24 -9.81 9.21 -9.00
N LEU A 25 -10.62 8.60 -8.14
CA LEU A 25 -10.28 7.34 -7.47
C LEU A 25 -11.50 6.45 -7.38
N THR A 26 -11.34 5.20 -7.81
CA THR A 26 -12.37 4.17 -7.67
C THR A 26 -11.77 2.90 -7.08
N ALA A 27 -12.43 2.33 -6.05
CA ALA A 27 -12.13 1.02 -5.51
C ALA A 27 -13.37 0.13 -5.62
N GLU A 28 -13.20 -1.05 -6.16
CA GLU A 28 -14.24 -2.08 -6.28
C GLU A 28 -14.54 -2.71 -4.91
N GLU A 29 -15.79 -3.14 -4.68
CA GLU A 29 -16.14 -3.92 -3.48
C GLU A 29 -15.35 -5.24 -3.43
N GLY A 30 -14.93 -5.64 -2.22
CA GLY A 30 -14.19 -6.89 -2.00
C GLY A 30 -12.74 -6.86 -2.48
N THR A 31 -12.18 -5.68 -2.79
CA THR A 31 -10.81 -5.55 -3.28
C THR A 31 -9.91 -4.77 -2.32
N VAL A 32 -8.61 -5.01 -2.44
CA VAL A 32 -7.57 -4.20 -1.79
C VAL A 32 -7.06 -3.19 -2.80
N LEU A 33 -7.28 -1.91 -2.52
CA LEU A 33 -6.69 -0.80 -3.28
C LEU A 33 -5.44 -0.29 -2.55
N GLY A 34 -4.27 -0.45 -3.16
CA GLY A 34 -3.01 0.11 -2.69
C GLY A 34 -2.84 1.55 -3.18
N MET A 35 -2.57 2.49 -2.28
CA MET A 35 -2.25 3.87 -2.62
C MET A 35 -0.78 4.14 -2.30
N LEU A 36 0.02 4.30 -3.33
CA LEU A 36 1.45 4.53 -3.26
C LEU A 36 1.81 5.99 -3.57
N GLY A 37 2.88 6.45 -2.99
CA GLY A 37 3.43 7.78 -3.26
C GLY A 37 4.50 8.16 -2.24
N PRO A 38 5.40 9.09 -2.56
CA PRO A 38 6.39 9.59 -1.63
C PRO A 38 5.72 10.32 -0.44
N ASN A 39 6.53 10.67 0.57
CA ASN A 39 6.07 11.51 1.67
C ASN A 39 5.63 12.88 1.12
N GLY A 40 4.47 13.36 1.59
CA GLY A 40 3.90 14.61 1.08
C GLY A 40 3.11 14.50 -0.22
N ALA A 41 3.03 13.34 -0.87
CA ALA A 41 2.28 13.14 -2.12
C ALA A 41 0.78 13.37 -2.02
N GLY A 42 0.21 13.47 -0.81
CA GLY A 42 -1.22 13.69 -0.59
C GLY A 42 -2.00 12.47 -0.11
N LYS A 43 -1.35 11.31 0.13
CA LYS A 43 -2.00 10.05 0.56
C LYS A 43 -2.89 10.22 1.79
N THR A 44 -2.34 10.72 2.90
CA THR A 44 -3.09 10.94 4.15
C THR A 44 -4.20 11.97 3.97
N THR A 45 -4.01 12.98 3.10
CA THR A 45 -5.07 13.94 2.76
C THR A 45 -6.21 13.25 2.02
N ALA A 46 -5.90 12.39 1.05
CA ALA A 46 -6.90 11.59 0.35
C ALA A 46 -7.68 10.70 1.32
N VAL A 47 -6.99 9.95 2.20
CA VAL A 47 -7.63 9.12 3.24
C VAL A 47 -8.58 9.95 4.13
N ARG A 48 -8.15 11.12 4.60
CA ARG A 48 -9.00 12.00 5.44
C ARG A 48 -10.25 12.51 4.71
N LEU A 49 -10.14 12.81 3.42
CA LEU A 49 -11.30 13.19 2.59
C LEU A 49 -12.25 12.00 2.40
N LEU A 50 -11.72 10.83 2.10
CA LEU A 50 -12.51 9.60 1.91
C LEU A 50 -13.22 9.16 3.20
N LEU A 51 -12.63 9.42 4.36
CA LEU A 51 -13.24 9.21 5.67
C LEU A 51 -14.22 10.33 6.08
N GLY A 52 -14.32 11.41 5.31
CA GLY A 52 -15.14 12.56 5.65
C GLY A 52 -14.67 13.33 6.88
N LEU A 53 -13.38 13.19 7.26
CA LEU A 53 -12.76 13.92 8.38
C LEU A 53 -12.45 15.37 8.02
N ILE A 54 -12.25 15.65 6.73
CA ILE A 54 -12.12 16.98 6.16
C ILE A 54 -12.98 17.07 4.90
N SER A 55 -13.40 18.30 4.53
CA SER A 55 -14.18 18.53 3.33
C SER A 55 -13.25 18.85 2.15
N PRO A 56 -13.56 18.37 0.93
CA PRO A 56 -12.87 18.80 -0.28
C PRO A 56 -13.21 20.26 -0.62
N ASP A 57 -12.30 20.95 -1.30
CA ASP A 57 -12.55 22.29 -1.84
C ASP A 57 -13.25 22.22 -3.20
N ALA A 58 -13.10 21.10 -3.93
CA ALA A 58 -13.88 20.75 -5.12
C ALA A 58 -13.92 19.22 -5.28
N GLY A 59 -14.85 18.75 -6.10
CA GLY A 59 -15.09 17.33 -6.31
C GLY A 59 -16.05 16.73 -5.30
N ARG A 60 -16.23 15.43 -5.37
CA ARG A 60 -17.14 14.67 -4.50
C ARG A 60 -16.58 13.31 -4.11
N VAL A 61 -17.04 12.81 -2.96
CA VAL A 61 -16.70 11.50 -2.42
C VAL A 61 -17.97 10.73 -2.11
N ARG A 62 -17.98 9.46 -2.47
CA ARG A 62 -18.92 8.45 -1.98
C ARG A 62 -18.14 7.25 -1.47
N VAL A 63 -18.58 6.73 -0.34
CA VAL A 63 -18.03 5.52 0.27
C VAL A 63 -19.18 4.57 0.56
N LEU A 64 -19.11 3.35 0.02
CA LEU A 64 -20.21 2.39 0.05
C LEU A 64 -21.52 3.01 -0.47
N GLY A 65 -21.45 3.82 -1.51
CA GLY A 65 -22.55 4.56 -2.13
C GLY A 65 -23.08 5.76 -1.35
N ARG A 66 -22.46 6.14 -0.21
CA ARG A 66 -22.94 7.14 0.76
C ARG A 66 -21.96 8.29 0.95
N ASP A 67 -22.44 9.38 1.53
CA ASP A 67 -21.54 10.43 2.04
C ASP A 67 -20.80 9.88 3.29
N PRO A 68 -19.47 9.87 3.32
CA PRO A 68 -18.71 9.30 4.44
C PRO A 68 -18.91 10.03 5.78
N ARG A 69 -19.49 11.23 5.76
CA ARG A 69 -19.80 12.00 6.97
C ARG A 69 -21.05 11.51 7.71
N THR A 70 -21.88 10.70 7.08
CA THR A 70 -23.09 10.18 7.70
C THR A 70 -22.79 9.10 8.74
N ALA A 71 -23.59 9.02 9.78
CA ALA A 71 -23.46 8.00 10.84
C ALA A 71 -23.54 6.57 10.26
N ASP A 72 -24.46 6.37 9.32
CA ASP A 72 -24.69 5.09 8.67
C ASP A 72 -23.49 4.62 7.81
N ALA A 73 -22.75 5.55 7.15
CA ALA A 73 -21.51 5.21 6.50
C ALA A 73 -20.41 4.82 7.52
N ARG A 74 -20.31 5.58 8.61
CA ARG A 74 -19.27 5.39 9.63
C ARG A 74 -19.37 4.06 10.35
N THR A 75 -20.56 3.54 10.57
CA THR A 75 -20.77 2.22 11.20
C THR A 75 -20.38 1.04 10.31
N ARG A 76 -20.05 1.31 9.04
CA ARG A 76 -19.60 0.31 8.07
C ARG A 76 -18.11 0.47 7.67
N ILE A 77 -17.44 1.46 8.28
CA ILE A 77 -16.05 1.79 7.98
C ILE A 77 -15.19 1.56 9.20
N GLY A 78 -14.06 0.87 9.02
CA GLY A 78 -12.98 0.83 9.99
C GLY A 78 -11.82 1.70 9.52
N ALA A 79 -11.07 2.32 10.43
CA ALA A 79 -9.95 3.16 10.05
C ALA A 79 -8.79 3.05 11.05
N MET A 80 -7.61 2.81 10.51
CA MET A 80 -6.33 2.96 11.19
C MET A 80 -5.57 4.10 10.53
N LEU A 81 -5.37 5.19 11.27
CA LEU A 81 -4.67 6.38 10.77
C LEU A 81 -3.24 6.42 11.28
N GLN A 82 -2.33 6.96 10.50
CA GLN A 82 -0.91 7.11 10.84
C GLN A 82 -0.70 7.86 12.17
N VAL A 83 -1.52 8.86 12.45
CA VAL A 83 -1.52 9.62 13.71
C VAL A 83 -2.83 9.34 14.43
N ALA A 84 -2.94 8.16 15.02
CA ALA A 84 -4.04 7.84 15.93
C ALA A 84 -3.60 8.09 17.38
N ARG A 85 -4.37 8.93 18.09
CA ARG A 85 -4.18 9.14 19.54
C ARG A 85 -5.34 8.51 20.28
N VAL A 86 -5.03 7.50 21.06
CA VAL A 86 -5.98 6.87 21.99
C VAL A 86 -5.48 7.07 23.41
N PRO A 87 -6.35 7.08 24.43
CA PRO A 87 -5.95 7.25 25.84
C PRO A 87 -4.91 6.22 26.25
N GLU A 88 -3.74 6.68 26.72
CA GLU A 88 -2.63 5.78 27.05
C GLU A 88 -2.86 4.99 28.34
N ALA A 89 -3.72 5.47 29.22
CA ALA A 89 -4.01 4.87 30.51
C ALA A 89 -4.89 3.62 30.45
N LEU A 90 -5.68 3.48 29.38
CA LEU A 90 -6.59 2.36 29.21
C LEU A 90 -5.86 1.08 28.77
N LEU A 91 -6.40 -0.06 29.19
CA LEU A 91 -5.96 -1.38 28.71
C LEU A 91 -6.36 -1.56 27.23
N VAL A 92 -5.64 -2.39 26.51
CA VAL A 92 -5.98 -2.73 25.12
C VAL A 92 -7.39 -3.27 25.01
N ARG A 93 -7.80 -4.17 25.91
CA ARG A 93 -9.18 -4.71 25.95
C ARG A 93 -10.24 -3.62 26.16
N GLU A 94 -9.97 -2.63 27.02
CA GLU A 94 -10.91 -1.54 27.29
C GLU A 94 -11.11 -0.65 26.06
N HIS A 95 -10.03 -0.45 25.27
CA HIS A 95 -10.13 0.18 23.97
C HIS A 95 -11.00 -0.64 23.00
N LEU A 96 -10.78 -1.97 22.92
CA LEU A 96 -11.55 -2.85 22.06
C LEU A 96 -13.04 -2.84 22.44
N ASP A 97 -13.35 -2.93 23.73
CA ASP A 97 -14.74 -2.88 24.23
C ASP A 97 -15.39 -1.54 23.88
N LEU A 98 -14.67 -0.43 24.09
CA LEU A 98 -15.17 0.90 23.77
C LEU A 98 -15.43 1.07 22.28
N PHE A 99 -14.45 0.73 21.43
CA PHE A 99 -14.60 0.90 19.99
C PHE A 99 -15.65 -0.04 19.40
N SER A 100 -15.73 -1.28 19.88
CA SER A 100 -16.77 -2.23 19.48
C SER A 100 -18.17 -1.70 19.76
N SER A 101 -18.36 -0.95 20.84
CA SER A 101 -19.67 -0.38 21.19
C SER A 101 -20.21 0.65 20.19
N TYR A 102 -19.38 1.19 19.32
CA TYR A 102 -19.81 2.12 18.26
C TYR A 102 -20.40 1.42 17.03
N TYR A 103 -20.28 0.10 16.95
CA TYR A 103 -20.73 -0.68 15.79
C TYR A 103 -21.97 -1.52 16.14
N PRO A 104 -22.91 -1.67 15.21
CA PRO A 104 -24.16 -2.42 15.48
C PRO A 104 -23.94 -3.93 15.58
N ARG A 105 -22.90 -4.45 14.95
CA ARG A 105 -22.58 -5.89 14.92
C ARG A 105 -21.07 -6.10 14.97
N PRO A 106 -20.41 -5.79 16.11
CA PRO A 106 -18.99 -5.97 16.24
C PRO A 106 -18.60 -7.45 16.28
N LEU A 107 -17.36 -7.74 15.95
CA LEU A 107 -16.74 -9.06 16.16
C LEU A 107 -16.69 -9.38 17.67
N ALA A 108 -16.69 -10.66 17.99
CA ALA A 108 -16.43 -11.09 19.37
C ALA A 108 -15.01 -10.66 19.80
N LEU A 109 -14.86 -10.19 21.03
CA LEU A 109 -13.57 -9.71 21.56
C LEU A 109 -12.44 -10.73 21.37
N ALA A 110 -12.71 -12.01 21.68
CA ALA A 110 -11.74 -13.09 21.51
C ALA A 110 -11.28 -13.25 20.04
N GLU A 111 -12.19 -13.07 19.11
CA GLU A 111 -11.89 -13.13 17.67
C GLU A 111 -11.00 -11.97 17.24
N VAL A 112 -11.28 -10.74 17.69
CA VAL A 112 -10.46 -9.56 17.39
C VAL A 112 -9.03 -9.73 17.95
N ILE A 113 -8.92 -10.21 19.21
CA ILE A 113 -7.64 -10.49 19.85
C ILE A 113 -6.83 -11.48 19.01
N HIS A 114 -7.45 -12.57 18.59
CA HIS A 114 -6.79 -13.60 17.79
C HIS A 114 -6.37 -13.08 16.40
N ARG A 115 -7.26 -12.40 15.70
CA ARG A 115 -6.97 -11.86 14.35
C ARG A 115 -5.83 -10.84 14.33
N ALA A 116 -5.70 -10.03 15.38
CA ALA A 116 -4.68 -9.01 15.49
C ALA A 116 -3.44 -9.46 16.30
N GLY A 117 -3.41 -10.70 16.80
CA GLY A 117 -2.29 -11.26 17.59
C GLY A 117 -2.04 -10.47 18.86
N LEU A 118 -3.09 -10.23 19.68
CA LEU A 118 -3.01 -9.39 20.88
C LEU A 118 -2.99 -10.17 22.19
N GLU A 119 -2.91 -11.49 22.15
CA GLU A 119 -3.00 -12.39 23.31
C GLU A 119 -2.03 -11.99 24.43
N ASP A 120 -0.83 -11.56 24.06
CA ASP A 120 0.27 -11.18 24.97
C ASP A 120 0.14 -9.77 25.54
N ILE A 121 -0.69 -8.89 24.94
CA ILE A 121 -0.77 -7.49 25.29
C ILE A 121 -2.18 -6.98 25.65
N VAL A 122 -3.22 -7.80 25.51
CA VAL A 122 -4.62 -7.39 25.68
C VAL A 122 -4.91 -6.82 27.07
N ASN A 123 -4.19 -7.26 28.11
CA ASN A 123 -4.31 -6.79 29.48
C ASN A 123 -3.27 -5.72 29.88
N ARG A 124 -2.48 -5.21 28.91
CA ARG A 124 -1.52 -4.13 29.15
C ARG A 124 -2.14 -2.78 28.79
N ARG A 125 -1.62 -1.73 29.44
CA ARG A 125 -2.00 -0.36 29.09
C ARG A 125 -1.41 0.03 27.75
N PHE A 126 -2.18 0.77 26.93
CA PHE A 126 -1.73 1.19 25.61
C PHE A 126 -0.43 2.00 25.66
N GLY A 127 -0.25 2.85 26.68
CA GLY A 127 0.96 3.64 26.86
C GLY A 127 2.24 2.81 27.09
N GLU A 128 2.11 1.59 27.62
CA GLU A 128 3.23 0.69 27.93
C GLU A 128 3.66 -0.18 26.74
N LEU A 129 2.97 -0.09 25.62
CA LEU A 129 3.23 -0.90 24.43
C LEU A 129 4.41 -0.35 23.63
N SER A 130 5.17 -1.26 23.02
CA SER A 130 6.12 -0.88 21.97
C SER A 130 5.42 -0.31 20.73
N GLY A 131 6.16 0.35 19.84
CA GLY A 131 5.58 0.89 18.60
C GLY A 131 4.83 -0.15 17.77
N GLY A 132 5.43 -1.32 17.53
CA GLY A 132 4.80 -2.40 16.79
C GLY A 132 3.57 -2.99 17.51
N GLN A 133 3.60 -3.09 18.84
CA GLN A 133 2.45 -3.51 19.63
C GLN A 133 1.30 -2.49 19.57
N LYS A 134 1.62 -1.17 19.62
CA LYS A 134 0.64 -0.10 19.42
C LYS A 134 -0.02 -0.20 18.04
N GLN A 135 0.77 -0.48 17.00
CA GLN A 135 0.25 -0.65 15.64
C GLN A 135 -0.70 -1.86 15.54
N ARG A 136 -0.36 -3.01 16.15
CA ARG A 136 -1.28 -4.18 16.20
C ARG A 136 -2.58 -3.84 16.94
N ALA A 137 -2.50 -3.12 18.05
CA ALA A 137 -3.69 -2.67 18.78
C ALA A 137 -4.55 -1.70 17.95
N LEU A 138 -3.96 -0.72 17.26
CA LEU A 138 -4.68 0.20 16.38
C LEU A 138 -5.32 -0.53 15.18
N PHE A 139 -4.62 -1.51 14.61
CA PHE A 139 -5.19 -2.37 13.57
C PHE A 139 -6.43 -3.13 14.08
N ALA A 140 -6.36 -3.69 15.30
CA ALA A 140 -7.49 -4.35 15.93
C ALA A 140 -8.70 -3.43 16.10
N LEU A 141 -8.47 -2.16 16.50
CA LEU A 141 -9.54 -1.17 16.59
C LEU A 141 -10.18 -0.86 15.23
N ALA A 142 -9.41 -0.92 14.15
CA ALA A 142 -9.95 -0.71 12.81
C ALA A 142 -10.83 -1.85 12.31
N ILE A 143 -10.63 -3.08 12.80
CA ILE A 143 -11.40 -4.25 12.35
C ILE A 143 -12.47 -4.72 13.32
N CYS A 144 -12.48 -4.26 14.59
CA CYS A 144 -13.35 -4.78 15.65
C CYS A 144 -14.86 -4.65 15.34
N GLY A 145 -15.23 -3.67 14.52
CA GLY A 145 -16.63 -3.43 14.11
C GLY A 145 -17.14 -4.31 12.98
N ASP A 146 -16.36 -5.27 12.48
CA ASP A 146 -16.65 -6.04 11.25
C ASP A 146 -17.01 -5.15 10.04
N PRO A 147 -16.21 -4.12 9.73
CA PRO A 147 -16.55 -3.15 8.72
C PRO A 147 -16.59 -3.75 7.31
N ASP A 148 -17.36 -3.13 6.40
CA ASP A 148 -17.39 -3.49 4.98
C ASP A 148 -16.21 -2.88 4.22
N LEU A 149 -15.65 -1.79 4.75
CA LEU A 149 -14.47 -1.12 4.19
C LEU A 149 -13.51 -0.71 5.31
N VAL A 150 -12.24 -1.07 5.16
CA VAL A 150 -11.17 -0.71 6.10
C VAL A 150 -10.17 0.23 5.42
N PHE A 151 -9.88 1.34 6.08
CA PHE A 151 -8.81 2.27 5.71
C PHE A 151 -7.59 1.99 6.59
N LEU A 152 -6.47 1.69 5.99
CA LEU A 152 -5.20 1.39 6.66
C LEU A 152 -4.12 2.36 6.17
N ASP A 153 -3.83 3.37 6.98
CA ASP A 153 -2.81 4.37 6.65
C ASP A 153 -1.47 3.96 7.28
N GLU A 154 -0.59 3.35 6.46
CA GLU A 154 0.71 2.81 6.84
C GLU A 154 0.69 1.80 8.00
N PRO A 155 -0.10 0.72 7.91
CA PRO A 155 -0.44 -0.13 9.05
C PRO A 155 0.74 -0.90 9.64
N THR A 156 1.80 -1.15 8.89
CA THR A 156 2.91 -2.03 9.31
C THR A 156 4.19 -1.29 9.68
N VAL A 157 4.14 0.05 9.71
CA VAL A 157 5.29 0.88 10.10
C VAL A 157 5.74 0.56 11.53
N GLY A 158 7.04 0.29 11.69
CA GLY A 158 7.62 -0.04 13.00
C GLY A 158 7.31 -1.44 13.53
N MET A 159 6.66 -2.30 12.73
CA MET A 159 6.47 -3.72 13.05
C MET A 159 7.69 -4.55 12.65
N ASP A 160 7.95 -5.60 13.43
CA ASP A 160 8.84 -6.67 13.03
C ASP A 160 8.23 -7.52 11.89
N LEU A 161 9.04 -8.36 11.26
CA LEU A 161 8.64 -9.16 10.11
C LEU A 161 7.48 -10.12 10.42
N HIS A 162 7.45 -10.70 11.64
CA HIS A 162 6.39 -11.62 12.03
C HIS A 162 5.05 -10.91 12.19
N SER A 163 5.02 -9.83 12.95
CA SER A 163 3.83 -9.00 13.15
C SER A 163 3.30 -8.42 11.83
N ARG A 164 4.20 -7.99 10.92
CA ARG A 164 3.83 -7.52 9.58
C ARG A 164 3.12 -8.62 8.78
N ARG A 165 3.66 -9.86 8.79
CA ARG A 165 3.02 -10.99 8.08
C ARG A 165 1.64 -11.31 8.62
N GLN A 166 1.43 -11.25 9.92
CA GLN A 166 0.11 -11.45 10.53
C GLN A 166 -0.91 -10.42 10.03
N VAL A 167 -0.54 -9.13 9.99
CA VAL A 167 -1.40 -8.08 9.43
C VAL A 167 -1.69 -8.33 7.95
N TRP A 168 -0.70 -8.75 7.15
CA TRP A 168 -0.90 -9.07 5.74
C TRP A 168 -1.87 -10.26 5.53
N GLU A 169 -1.77 -11.28 6.36
CA GLU A 169 -2.68 -12.43 6.33
C GLU A 169 -4.11 -11.99 6.65
N GLU A 170 -4.26 -11.12 7.64
CA GLU A 170 -5.59 -10.60 8.00
C GLU A 170 -6.16 -9.71 6.90
N ILE A 171 -5.38 -8.85 6.25
CA ILE A 171 -5.82 -8.06 5.09
C ILE A 171 -6.30 -8.98 3.95
N ARG A 172 -5.59 -10.08 3.66
CA ARG A 172 -6.05 -11.07 2.67
C ARG A 172 -7.33 -11.76 3.10
N ARG A 173 -7.47 -12.09 4.38
CA ARG A 173 -8.68 -12.70 4.94
C ARG A 173 -9.88 -11.77 4.80
N LEU A 174 -9.72 -10.47 5.10
CA LEU A 174 -10.75 -9.45 4.90
C LEU A 174 -11.20 -9.41 3.44
N ALA A 175 -10.28 -9.32 2.49
CA ALA A 175 -10.61 -9.32 1.07
C ALA A 175 -11.31 -10.62 0.61
N ALA A 176 -10.81 -11.78 1.06
CA ALA A 176 -11.43 -13.07 0.77
C ALA A 176 -12.84 -13.21 1.35
N ALA A 177 -13.15 -12.50 2.44
CA ALA A 177 -14.48 -12.40 3.03
C ALA A 177 -15.38 -11.34 2.34
N GLY A 178 -14.93 -10.75 1.22
CA GLY A 178 -15.66 -9.74 0.46
C GLY A 178 -15.59 -8.32 1.05
N LYS A 179 -14.76 -8.09 2.08
CA LYS A 179 -14.52 -6.75 2.62
C LYS A 179 -13.56 -5.98 1.73
N SER A 180 -13.74 -4.68 1.65
CA SER A 180 -12.86 -3.81 0.88
C SER A 180 -11.76 -3.21 1.76
N VAL A 181 -10.58 -2.98 1.22
CA VAL A 181 -9.47 -2.36 1.95
C VAL A 181 -8.84 -1.26 1.09
N LEU A 182 -8.66 -0.08 1.67
CA LEU A 182 -7.75 0.93 1.14
C LEU A 182 -6.51 0.94 2.01
N LEU A 183 -5.37 0.64 1.40
CA LEU A 183 -4.07 0.53 2.04
C LEU A 183 -3.16 1.64 1.52
N THR A 184 -2.68 2.54 2.38
CA THR A 184 -1.54 3.38 2.02
C THR A 184 -0.27 2.75 2.57
N THR A 185 0.78 2.77 1.80
CA THR A 185 2.08 2.27 2.24
C THR A 185 3.21 2.91 1.42
N HIS A 186 4.38 2.99 2.01
CA HIS A 186 5.63 3.25 1.32
C HIS A 186 6.46 1.96 1.15
N TYR A 187 6.02 0.84 1.72
CA TYR A 187 6.59 -0.48 1.49
C TYR A 187 6.00 -1.08 0.21
N LEU A 188 6.74 -1.00 -0.88
CA LEU A 188 6.28 -1.45 -2.20
C LEU A 188 6.01 -2.96 -2.25
N GLU A 189 6.76 -3.75 -1.47
CA GLU A 189 6.50 -5.18 -1.29
C GLU A 189 5.10 -5.46 -0.71
N GLU A 190 4.63 -4.61 0.20
CA GLU A 190 3.30 -4.73 0.80
C GLU A 190 2.20 -4.53 -0.24
N ALA A 191 2.32 -3.46 -1.05
CA ALA A 191 1.40 -3.21 -2.14
C ALA A 191 1.43 -4.31 -3.20
N ASP A 192 2.63 -4.80 -3.55
CA ASP A 192 2.81 -5.88 -4.52
C ASP A 192 2.14 -7.19 -4.10
N LYS A 193 2.19 -7.52 -2.80
CA LYS A 193 1.65 -8.77 -2.25
C LYS A 193 0.18 -8.72 -1.90
N LEU A 194 -0.38 -7.54 -1.64
CA LEU A 194 -1.72 -7.40 -1.09
C LEU A 194 -2.70 -6.73 -2.04
N ALA A 195 -2.26 -5.76 -2.85
CA ALA A 195 -3.17 -4.95 -3.63
C ALA A 195 -3.67 -5.69 -4.88
N HIS A 196 -4.98 -5.63 -5.11
CA HIS A 196 -5.61 -6.03 -6.37
C HIS A 196 -5.44 -4.95 -7.43
N ARG A 197 -5.46 -3.68 -7.00
CA ARG A 197 -5.14 -2.51 -7.81
C ARG A 197 -4.28 -1.54 -7.01
N ILE A 198 -3.43 -0.83 -7.74
CA ILE A 198 -2.54 0.19 -7.18
C ILE A 198 -2.86 1.52 -7.85
N VAL A 199 -2.85 2.58 -7.07
CA VAL A 199 -2.80 3.95 -7.55
C VAL A 199 -1.51 4.60 -7.06
N VAL A 200 -0.79 5.23 -7.97
CA VAL A 200 0.44 5.99 -7.66
C VAL A 200 0.08 7.47 -7.67
N ILE A 201 0.33 8.12 -6.53
CA ILE A 201 0.07 9.55 -6.35
C ILE A 201 1.41 10.25 -6.10
N ASP A 202 1.62 11.37 -6.77
CA ASP A 202 2.74 12.27 -6.49
C ASP A 202 2.31 13.73 -6.67
N GLU A 203 2.81 14.62 -5.81
CA GLU A 203 2.49 16.05 -5.81
C GLU A 203 0.99 16.35 -5.92
N GLY A 204 0.16 15.55 -5.24
CA GLY A 204 -1.29 15.69 -5.24
C GLY A 204 -1.98 15.29 -6.56
N ARG A 205 -1.32 14.58 -7.45
CA ARG A 205 -1.86 14.08 -8.72
C ARG A 205 -1.80 12.57 -8.80
N LEU A 206 -2.76 11.97 -9.47
CA LEU A 206 -2.72 10.56 -9.81
C LEU A 206 -1.85 10.37 -11.05
N LEU A 207 -0.70 9.71 -10.89
CA LEU A 207 0.22 9.43 -11.99
C LEU A 207 -0.18 8.18 -12.78
N ARG A 208 -0.57 7.13 -12.08
CA ARG A 208 -0.91 5.83 -12.68
C ARG A 208 -1.89 5.07 -11.80
N ALA A 209 -2.74 4.25 -12.44
CA ALA A 209 -3.59 3.28 -11.78
C ALA A 209 -3.61 1.98 -12.59
N GLY A 210 -3.62 0.82 -11.92
CA GLY A 210 -3.64 -0.50 -12.56
C GLY A 210 -3.43 -1.62 -11.56
N THR A 211 -3.35 -2.86 -12.04
CA THR A 211 -2.88 -3.99 -11.22
C THR A 211 -1.37 -3.83 -10.95
N PRO A 212 -0.82 -4.51 -9.91
CA PRO A 212 0.64 -4.51 -9.69
C PRO A 212 1.42 -4.86 -10.97
N GLU A 213 0.95 -5.85 -11.74
CA GLU A 213 1.57 -6.30 -12.99
C GLU A 213 1.48 -5.23 -14.09
N GLU A 214 0.37 -4.51 -14.20
CA GLU A 214 0.21 -3.42 -15.17
C GLU A 214 1.12 -2.24 -14.83
N ILE A 215 1.29 -1.91 -13.54
CA ILE A 215 2.21 -0.87 -13.10
C ILE A 215 3.66 -1.26 -13.42
N LYS A 216 4.06 -2.49 -13.11
CA LYS A 216 5.40 -3.02 -13.42
C LYS A 216 5.70 -3.00 -14.93
N ARG A 217 4.74 -3.42 -15.77
CA ARG A 217 4.93 -3.45 -17.23
C ARG A 217 4.99 -2.09 -17.88
N ALA A 218 4.31 -1.09 -17.31
CA ALA A 218 4.16 0.21 -17.96
C ALA A 218 5.42 1.08 -17.92
N VAL A 219 6.39 0.76 -17.07
CA VAL A 219 7.51 1.68 -16.78
C VAL A 219 8.88 1.02 -16.92
N SER A 220 8.97 -0.27 -16.75
CA SER A 220 10.26 -0.97 -16.78
C SER A 220 10.18 -2.14 -17.73
N GLY A 221 11.22 -2.29 -18.54
CA GLY A 221 11.48 -3.54 -19.24
C GLY A 221 11.52 -4.72 -18.27
N ARG A 222 11.71 -5.92 -18.77
CA ARG A 222 11.90 -7.10 -17.92
C ARG A 222 13.31 -7.10 -17.35
N ARG A 223 13.44 -7.59 -16.13
CA ARG A 223 14.70 -7.74 -15.43
C ARG A 223 15.36 -9.07 -15.82
N ILE A 224 16.60 -8.98 -16.26
CA ILE A 224 17.50 -10.12 -16.48
C ILE A 224 18.55 -10.06 -15.36
N ARG A 225 18.70 -11.11 -14.59
CA ARG A 225 19.76 -11.29 -13.62
C ARG A 225 20.62 -12.47 -14.04
N CYS A 226 21.93 -12.29 -14.11
CA CYS A 226 22.86 -13.37 -14.45
C CYS A 226 24.25 -13.06 -13.89
N VAL A 227 25.09 -14.09 -13.83
CA VAL A 227 26.54 -13.94 -13.62
C VAL A 227 27.20 -14.06 -14.98
N THR A 228 27.96 -13.04 -15.39
CA THR A 228 28.63 -12.97 -16.70
C THR A 228 29.98 -12.26 -16.59
N ARG A 229 30.88 -12.58 -17.50
CA ARG A 229 32.17 -11.91 -17.66
C ARG A 229 32.11 -10.69 -18.58
N LEU A 230 30.97 -10.45 -19.23
CA LEU A 230 30.80 -9.31 -20.11
C LEU A 230 30.95 -8.00 -19.35
N ASP A 231 31.63 -7.06 -19.99
CA ASP A 231 31.73 -5.70 -19.47
C ASP A 231 30.31 -5.05 -19.45
N PRO A 232 29.88 -4.44 -18.33
CA PRO A 232 28.62 -3.74 -18.25
C PRO A 232 28.38 -2.72 -19.36
N ASP A 233 29.46 -2.07 -19.88
CA ASP A 233 29.35 -1.11 -20.96
C ASP A 233 29.10 -1.76 -22.33
N LEU A 234 29.56 -2.99 -22.54
CA LEU A 234 29.16 -3.79 -23.69
C LEU A 234 27.68 -4.19 -23.62
N VAL A 235 27.25 -4.69 -22.46
CA VAL A 235 25.85 -5.07 -22.26
C VAL A 235 24.92 -3.87 -22.42
N ARG A 236 25.31 -2.68 -21.96
CA ARG A 236 24.54 -1.43 -22.10
C ARG A 236 24.31 -1.00 -23.54
N ARG A 237 25.19 -1.41 -24.46
CA ARG A 237 25.09 -1.11 -25.91
C ARG A 237 24.24 -2.10 -26.69
N LEU A 238 23.79 -3.21 -26.06
CA LEU A 238 22.91 -4.17 -26.73
C LEU A 238 21.55 -3.54 -27.03
N PRO A 239 20.92 -3.88 -28.16
CA PRO A 239 19.58 -3.41 -28.49
C PRO A 239 18.58 -3.74 -27.40
N SER A 240 17.63 -2.86 -27.16
CA SER A 240 16.56 -3.01 -26.16
C SER A 240 17.00 -2.99 -24.70
N VAL A 241 18.27 -2.75 -24.39
CA VAL A 241 18.75 -2.55 -23.03
C VAL A 241 18.39 -1.14 -22.57
N ILE A 242 17.71 -1.04 -21.41
CA ILE A 242 17.33 0.22 -20.76
C ILE A 242 18.40 0.65 -19.78
N SER A 243 18.82 -0.28 -18.91
CA SER A 243 19.88 -0.01 -17.94
C SER A 243 20.61 -1.29 -17.53
N VAL A 244 21.85 -1.12 -17.05
CA VAL A 244 22.70 -2.20 -16.54
C VAL A 244 23.24 -1.78 -15.17
N GLN A 245 23.11 -2.67 -14.19
CA GLN A 245 23.62 -2.48 -12.83
C GLN A 245 24.42 -3.71 -12.41
N ARG A 246 25.39 -3.52 -11.51
CA ARG A 246 26.11 -4.62 -10.88
C ARG A 246 25.62 -4.78 -9.45
N ASP A 247 25.18 -5.99 -9.12
CA ASP A 247 24.76 -6.38 -7.78
C ASP A 247 25.67 -7.51 -7.29
N ARG A 248 26.70 -7.14 -6.53
CA ARG A 248 27.79 -8.04 -6.09
C ARG A 248 28.42 -8.77 -7.30
N ASP A 249 28.24 -10.09 -7.40
CA ASP A 249 28.78 -10.90 -8.50
C ASP A 249 27.84 -11.03 -9.69
N ALA A 250 26.61 -10.53 -9.58
CA ALA A 250 25.59 -10.61 -10.63
C ALA A 250 25.51 -9.30 -11.43
N THR A 251 25.22 -9.44 -12.72
CA THR A 251 24.81 -8.34 -13.58
C THR A 251 23.29 -8.34 -13.69
N VAL A 252 22.67 -7.19 -13.44
CA VAL A 252 21.23 -6.96 -13.56
C VAL A 252 20.99 -6.04 -14.75
N VAL A 253 20.24 -6.52 -15.72
CA VAL A 253 19.93 -5.78 -16.95
C VAL A 253 18.41 -5.58 -17.02
N PHE A 254 17.99 -4.35 -17.30
CA PHE A 254 16.62 -4.04 -17.65
C PHE A 254 16.52 -3.86 -19.14
N ALA A 255 15.58 -4.58 -19.76
CA ALA A 255 15.44 -4.61 -21.21
C ALA A 255 13.97 -4.68 -21.64
N GLU A 256 13.62 -3.97 -22.73
CA GLU A 256 12.29 -4.04 -23.35
C GLU A 256 12.04 -5.42 -23.95
N SER A 257 13.07 -6.02 -24.56
CA SER A 257 13.03 -7.34 -25.18
C SER A 257 14.08 -8.26 -24.56
N PRO A 258 13.80 -8.84 -23.37
CA PRO A 258 14.81 -9.60 -22.61
C PRO A 258 15.29 -10.85 -23.36
N GLU A 259 14.43 -11.48 -24.16
CA GLU A 259 14.78 -12.67 -24.95
C GLU A 259 15.87 -12.37 -26.00
N GLN A 260 15.84 -11.17 -26.57
CA GLN A 260 16.85 -10.71 -27.54
C GLN A 260 18.17 -10.41 -26.82
N VAL A 261 18.12 -9.71 -25.69
CA VAL A 261 19.31 -9.38 -24.90
C VAL A 261 19.96 -10.65 -24.35
N VAL A 262 19.20 -11.57 -23.80
CA VAL A 262 19.73 -12.86 -23.30
C VAL A 262 20.40 -13.66 -24.42
N ARG A 263 19.80 -13.71 -25.61
CA ARG A 263 20.41 -14.41 -26.76
C ARG A 263 21.74 -13.77 -27.16
N SER A 264 21.81 -12.44 -27.19
CA SER A 264 23.07 -11.73 -27.51
C SER A 264 24.12 -11.98 -26.43
N MET A 265 23.76 -11.93 -25.15
CA MET A 265 24.70 -12.17 -24.05
C MET A 265 25.23 -13.61 -24.05
N LEU A 266 24.36 -14.60 -24.30
CA LEU A 266 24.78 -16.02 -24.42
C LEU A 266 25.69 -16.27 -25.62
N GLY A 267 25.52 -15.51 -26.71
CA GLY A 267 26.40 -15.60 -27.88
C GLY A 267 27.79 -15.04 -27.65
N GLU A 268 27.97 -14.14 -26.68
CA GLU A 268 29.22 -13.47 -26.34
C GLU A 268 29.93 -14.08 -25.12
N ASP A 269 29.22 -14.78 -24.26
CA ASP A 269 29.76 -15.37 -23.01
C ASP A 269 29.15 -16.76 -22.73
N ASP A 270 29.85 -17.80 -23.16
CA ASP A 270 29.52 -19.21 -22.91
C ASP A 270 29.54 -19.57 -21.42
N SER A 271 30.17 -18.77 -20.57
CA SER A 271 30.28 -18.98 -19.12
C SER A 271 29.11 -18.38 -18.34
N LEU A 272 28.20 -17.68 -19.02
CA LEU A 272 27.03 -17.04 -18.40
C LEU A 272 26.18 -18.10 -17.68
N HIS A 273 25.88 -17.84 -16.39
CA HIS A 273 25.11 -18.74 -15.56
C HIS A 273 24.22 -17.97 -14.56
N GLY A 274 23.37 -18.73 -13.81
CA GLY A 274 22.46 -18.11 -12.85
C GLY A 274 21.44 -17.17 -13.52
N LEU A 275 21.07 -17.46 -14.78
CA LEU A 275 20.14 -16.64 -15.56
C LEU A 275 18.73 -16.72 -14.97
N GLU A 276 18.20 -15.55 -14.65
CA GLU A 276 16.83 -15.35 -14.21
C GLU A 276 16.22 -14.21 -15.00
N VAL A 277 15.04 -14.43 -15.60
CA VAL A 277 14.28 -13.39 -16.28
C VAL A 277 12.95 -13.21 -15.55
N SER A 278 12.74 -12.04 -14.97
CA SER A 278 11.55 -11.72 -14.19
C SER A 278 10.94 -10.37 -14.61
N ALA A 279 9.71 -10.12 -14.17
CA ALA A 279 9.19 -8.76 -14.23
C ALA A 279 10.03 -7.83 -13.35
N ALA A 280 10.15 -6.57 -13.72
CA ALA A 280 10.80 -5.58 -12.85
C ALA A 280 10.08 -5.50 -11.50
N PRO A 281 10.81 -5.30 -10.39
CA PRO A 281 10.19 -5.05 -9.11
C PRO A 281 9.31 -3.79 -9.15
N LEU A 282 8.27 -3.76 -8.30
CA LEU A 282 7.39 -2.59 -8.21
C LEU A 282 8.15 -1.31 -7.79
N GLU A 283 9.27 -1.47 -7.04
CA GLU A 283 10.16 -0.37 -6.67
C GLU A 283 10.69 0.41 -7.86
N GLU A 284 11.12 -0.28 -8.88
CA GLU A 284 11.69 0.36 -10.07
C GLU A 284 10.61 1.06 -10.89
N ALA A 285 9.46 0.42 -11.04
CA ALA A 285 8.31 1.04 -11.68
C ALA A 285 7.89 2.31 -10.93
N PHE A 286 7.87 2.26 -9.61
CA PHE A 286 7.53 3.41 -8.77
C PHE A 286 8.56 4.55 -8.91
N LEU A 287 9.86 4.26 -8.83
CA LEU A 287 10.94 5.25 -8.99
C LEU A 287 10.88 5.94 -10.35
N ALA A 288 10.63 5.19 -11.40
CA ALA A 288 10.52 5.75 -12.74
C ALA A 288 9.27 6.64 -12.91
N LEU A 289 8.14 6.29 -12.27
CA LEU A 289 6.92 7.10 -12.28
C LEU A 289 7.06 8.40 -11.48
N THR A 290 7.78 8.38 -10.37
CA THR A 290 7.96 9.53 -9.47
C THR A 290 9.22 10.34 -9.78
N GLY A 291 9.84 10.17 -10.97
CA GLY A 291 11.00 10.95 -11.43
C GLY A 291 12.29 10.75 -10.63
N GLY A 292 12.44 9.60 -9.94
CA GLY A 292 13.65 9.29 -9.19
C GLY A 292 13.89 10.15 -7.93
N ASN A 293 12.93 10.98 -7.53
CA ASN A 293 13.07 11.89 -6.37
C ASN A 293 12.97 11.17 -5.01
N ALA A 294 12.73 9.87 -4.98
CA ALA A 294 12.66 9.07 -3.74
C ALA A 294 14.02 8.82 -3.06
N ALA A 295 15.13 9.26 -3.66
CA ALA A 295 16.48 9.08 -3.11
C ALA A 295 16.99 10.29 -2.27
N ARG A 296 16.12 11.24 -1.93
CA ARG A 296 16.46 12.42 -1.11
C ARG A 296 15.61 12.49 0.16
N THR A 297 15.79 11.54 1.06
CA THR A 297 15.53 11.73 2.52
C THR A 297 16.36 10.73 3.31
#